data_cca8347dae142dce2f04b4b91792a57b
#
_entry.id   cca8347dae142dce2f04b4b91792a57b
#
_cell.length_a   1.000
_cell.length_b   1.000
_cell.length_c   1.000
_cell.angle_alpha   90.00
_cell.angle_beta   90.00
_cell.angle_gamma   90.00
#
_symmetry.space_group_name_H-M   'P 1'
#
loop_
_entity.id
_entity.type
_entity.pdbx_description
1 polymer ?
#
loop_
_entity_poly.entity_id
_entity_poly.type
_entity_poly.pdbx_seq_one_letter_code
_entity_poly.pdbx_strand_id
1 'polypeptide(L)'
;MRLFGRSILSAIGGEWTYRRWVEPWILRRAHEALIARTDNFGRLAWLGVPIWQPILDLWTIQETLFEVKPDLVIECGTNRGGSSFFFGQLFDVMGRGRIITIDVQEMHDIHPRVTYLIGSSVAREIVSRVSKEVAATSGPVLVILDSDHSAGHVGNELTAYIIETGEFKTVPARRRYDPS
;
A
#
# COMPACT_ATOMS: atom_id res chain seq x y z
N MET A 1 25.95 -14.70 10.68
CA MET A 1 26.40 -13.28 10.75
C MET A 1 25.99 -12.56 12.04
N ARG A 2 25.37 -13.24 13.03
CA ARG A 2 24.97 -12.65 14.33
C ARG A 2 26.05 -12.59 15.42
N LEU A 3 27.21 -13.21 15.23
CA LEU A 3 28.15 -13.43 16.33
C LEU A 3 29.34 -12.45 16.43
N PHE A 4 29.72 -11.77 15.36
CA PHE A 4 30.91 -10.90 15.40
C PHE A 4 30.64 -9.47 15.88
N GLY A 5 29.47 -8.91 15.66
CA GLY A 5 29.13 -7.54 16.07
C GLY A 5 28.81 -7.39 17.56
N ARG A 6 28.23 -8.43 18.18
CA ARG A 6 27.83 -8.37 19.60
C ARG A 6 29.00 -8.37 20.58
N SER A 7 30.10 -9.10 20.28
CA SER A 7 31.24 -9.20 21.18
C SER A 7 32.07 -7.92 21.28
N ILE A 8 32.16 -7.12 20.23
CA ILE A 8 32.92 -5.85 20.25
C ILE A 8 32.12 -4.74 20.91
N LEU A 9 30.81 -4.69 20.70
CA LEU A 9 29.95 -3.65 21.22
C LEU A 9 29.60 -3.82 22.70
N SER A 10 29.51 -5.07 23.20
CA SER A 10 29.36 -5.35 24.63
C SER A 10 30.59 -4.92 25.43
N ALA A 11 31.79 -5.01 24.85
CA ALA A 11 33.04 -4.60 25.48
C ALA A 11 33.18 -3.06 25.64
N ILE A 12 32.37 -2.25 24.93
CA ILE A 12 32.45 -0.79 24.95
C ILE A 12 31.26 -0.15 25.72
N GLY A 13 30.48 -0.94 26.44
CA GLY A 13 29.28 -0.43 27.14
C GLY A 13 28.15 0.02 26.19
N GLY A 14 28.16 -0.45 24.94
CA GLY A 14 27.48 0.16 23.82
C GLY A 14 26.30 -0.57 23.19
N GLU A 15 25.77 -1.66 23.76
CA GLU A 15 24.60 -2.30 23.14
C GLU A 15 23.39 -1.35 23.11
N TRP A 16 23.19 -0.59 24.17
CA TRP A 16 22.17 0.46 24.24
C TRP A 16 22.43 1.59 23.22
N THR A 17 23.68 2.09 23.17
CA THR A 17 24.10 3.15 22.22
C THR A 17 23.96 2.67 20.78
N TYR A 18 24.37 1.43 20.52
CA TYR A 18 24.23 0.80 19.20
C TYR A 18 22.76 0.74 18.78
N ARG A 19 21.89 0.13 19.58
CA ARG A 19 20.45 0.01 19.25
C ARG A 19 19.73 1.33 19.15
N ARG A 20 20.15 2.32 19.96
CA ARG A 20 19.49 3.64 20.01
C ARG A 20 19.87 4.57 18.87
N TRP A 21 21.14 4.50 18.41
CA TRP A 21 21.69 5.47 17.46
C TRP A 21 22.31 4.84 16.21
N VAL A 22 23.04 3.77 16.34
CA VAL A 22 23.83 3.19 15.23
C VAL A 22 22.96 2.29 14.36
N GLU A 23 22.20 1.37 14.95
CA GLU A 23 21.34 0.45 14.21
C GLU A 23 20.25 1.17 13.39
N PRO A 24 19.51 2.15 13.93
CA PRO A 24 18.55 2.92 13.12
C PRO A 24 19.23 3.70 12.00
N TRP A 25 20.43 4.24 12.24
CA TRP A 25 21.18 4.93 11.21
C TRP A 25 21.63 3.98 10.09
N ILE A 26 22.16 2.78 10.44
CA ILE A 26 22.56 1.77 9.47
C ILE A 26 21.33 1.31 8.66
N LEU A 27 20.23 0.99 9.33
CA LEU A 27 19.00 0.54 8.66
C LEU A 27 18.46 1.61 7.71
N ARG A 28 18.44 2.85 8.14
CA ARG A 28 18.03 3.97 7.29
C ARG A 28 18.94 4.13 6.08
N ARG A 29 20.25 4.10 6.25
CA ARG A 29 21.23 4.22 5.14
C ARG A 29 21.16 3.03 4.19
N ALA A 30 20.95 1.82 4.72
CA ALA A 30 20.74 0.62 3.90
C ALA A 30 19.44 0.71 3.09
N HIS A 31 18.36 1.18 3.70
CA HIS A 31 17.08 1.41 3.04
C HIS A 31 17.19 2.46 1.94
N GLU A 32 17.77 3.64 2.25
CA GLU A 32 18.02 4.71 1.27
C GLU A 32 18.87 4.20 0.09
N ALA A 33 19.94 3.43 0.37
CA ALA A 33 20.80 2.88 -0.67
C ALA A 33 20.09 1.81 -1.51
N LEU A 34 19.22 1.02 -0.90
CA LEU A 34 18.41 0.02 -1.60
C LEU A 34 17.42 0.72 -2.55
N ILE A 35 16.69 1.72 -2.06
CA ILE A 35 15.75 2.49 -2.89
C ILE A 35 16.49 3.18 -4.04
N ALA A 36 17.58 3.88 -3.76
CA ALA A 36 18.34 4.61 -4.78
C ALA A 36 18.94 3.71 -5.87
N ARG A 37 19.34 2.47 -5.51
CA ARG A 37 19.98 1.55 -6.46
C ARG A 37 18.99 0.70 -7.25
N THR A 38 17.85 0.39 -6.68
CA THR A 38 16.85 -0.45 -7.35
C THR A 38 15.92 0.35 -8.25
N ASP A 39 16.02 1.70 -8.22
CA ASP A 39 15.19 2.61 -9.01
C ASP A 39 13.69 2.21 -8.96
N ASN A 40 13.24 2.00 -7.73
CA ASN A 40 11.96 1.35 -7.41
C ASN A 40 10.73 2.11 -7.97
N PHE A 41 10.90 3.38 -8.33
CA PHE A 41 9.80 4.19 -8.85
C PHE A 41 9.71 4.26 -10.38
N GLY A 42 10.69 3.74 -11.11
CA GLY A 42 10.69 3.89 -12.56
C GLY A 42 10.86 2.60 -13.36
N ARG A 43 11.39 1.55 -12.73
CA ARG A 43 11.78 0.32 -13.43
C ARG A 43 11.15 -0.96 -12.89
N LEU A 44 10.42 -0.89 -11.79
CA LEU A 44 9.68 -2.04 -11.31
C LEU A 44 8.51 -2.33 -12.23
N ALA A 45 8.31 -3.61 -12.50
CA ALA A 45 7.17 -4.09 -13.25
C ALA A 45 6.66 -5.41 -12.64
N TRP A 46 5.37 -5.57 -12.62
CA TRP A 46 4.71 -6.84 -12.33
C TRP A 46 4.22 -7.45 -13.64
N LEU A 47 4.75 -8.61 -14.01
CA LEU A 47 4.42 -9.30 -15.27
C LEU A 47 4.46 -8.36 -16.50
N GLY A 48 5.45 -7.45 -16.54
CA GLY A 48 5.64 -6.49 -17.60
C GLY A 48 4.85 -5.18 -17.49
N VAL A 49 3.94 -5.06 -16.54
CA VAL A 49 3.21 -3.81 -16.27
C VAL A 49 3.99 -2.96 -15.28
N PRO A 50 4.38 -1.71 -15.63
CA PRO A 50 5.12 -0.84 -14.73
C PRO A 50 4.35 -0.56 -13.44
N ILE A 51 5.01 -0.70 -12.30
CA ILE A 51 4.42 -0.47 -10.99
C ILE A 51 5.22 0.59 -10.23
N TRP A 52 4.51 1.59 -9.68
CA TRP A 52 5.11 2.72 -8.98
C TRP A 52 4.97 2.59 -7.46
N GLN A 53 5.41 1.44 -6.96
CA GLN A 53 5.40 1.19 -5.52
C GLN A 53 6.67 0.46 -5.08
N PRO A 54 7.20 0.74 -3.89
CA PRO A 54 8.31 -0.01 -3.32
C PRO A 54 7.95 -1.49 -3.13
N ILE A 55 8.90 -2.39 -3.40
CA ILE A 55 8.68 -3.85 -3.26
C ILE A 55 8.20 -4.22 -1.86
N LEU A 56 8.74 -3.58 -0.82
CA LEU A 56 8.36 -3.88 0.57
C LEU A 56 6.91 -3.48 0.87
N ASP A 57 6.44 -2.40 0.26
CA ASP A 57 5.05 -1.95 0.41
C ASP A 57 4.10 -2.90 -0.31
N LEU A 58 4.45 -3.35 -1.53
CA LEU A 58 3.68 -4.38 -2.24
C LEU A 58 3.58 -5.67 -1.44
N TRP A 59 4.68 -6.08 -0.79
CA TRP A 59 4.66 -7.26 0.06
C TRP A 59 3.73 -7.07 1.26
N THR A 60 3.79 -5.92 1.91
CA THR A 60 2.91 -5.58 3.04
C THR A 60 1.43 -5.51 2.61
N ILE A 61 1.16 -4.93 1.45
CA ILE A 61 -0.20 -4.84 0.92
C ILE A 61 -0.75 -6.24 0.62
N GLN A 62 0.03 -7.14 -0.02
CA GLN A 62 -0.43 -8.50 -0.29
C GLN A 62 -0.76 -9.26 1.00
N GLU A 63 0.05 -9.13 2.06
CA GLU A 63 -0.25 -9.74 3.36
C GLU A 63 -1.54 -9.16 3.95
N THR A 64 -1.73 -7.85 3.84
CA THR A 64 -2.96 -7.17 4.28
C THR A 64 -4.18 -7.67 3.52
N LEU A 65 -4.09 -7.80 2.20
CA LEU A 65 -5.16 -8.34 1.37
C LEU A 65 -5.52 -9.78 1.78
N PHE A 66 -4.51 -10.60 2.07
CA PHE A 66 -4.71 -11.97 2.52
C PHE A 66 -5.34 -12.06 3.91
N GLU A 67 -4.97 -11.18 4.83
CA GLU A 67 -5.53 -11.12 6.20
C GLU A 67 -6.96 -10.56 6.22
N VAL A 68 -7.20 -9.45 5.53
CA VAL A 68 -8.51 -8.76 5.51
C VAL A 68 -9.52 -9.48 4.63
N LYS A 69 -9.06 -10.09 3.54
CA LYS A 69 -9.89 -10.75 2.51
C LYS A 69 -11.01 -9.84 2.01
N PRO A 70 -10.70 -8.63 1.53
CA PRO A 70 -11.73 -7.70 1.12
C PRO A 70 -12.48 -8.22 -0.10
N ASP A 71 -13.79 -7.91 -0.16
CA ASP A 71 -14.60 -8.12 -1.35
C ASP A 71 -14.44 -6.98 -2.34
N LEU A 72 -14.07 -5.79 -1.83
CA LEU A 72 -13.79 -4.61 -2.64
C LEU A 72 -12.54 -3.89 -2.12
N VAL A 73 -11.63 -3.55 -3.03
CA VAL A 73 -10.57 -2.58 -2.80
C VAL A 73 -10.90 -1.31 -3.57
N ILE A 74 -10.76 -0.18 -2.92
CA ILE A 74 -10.82 1.15 -3.53
C ILE A 74 -9.40 1.71 -3.52
N GLU A 75 -8.86 2.03 -4.67
CA GLU A 75 -7.54 2.63 -4.83
C GLU A 75 -7.70 4.04 -5.37
N CYS A 76 -7.17 5.02 -4.66
CA CYS A 76 -7.04 6.39 -5.14
C CYS A 76 -5.61 6.58 -5.67
N GLY A 77 -5.47 6.84 -6.97
CA GLY A 77 -4.18 6.90 -7.65
C GLY A 77 -3.88 5.63 -8.45
N THR A 78 -4.37 5.55 -9.68
CA THR A 78 -4.11 4.42 -10.60
C THR A 78 -2.73 4.52 -11.24
N ASN A 79 -2.29 5.75 -11.56
CA ASN A 79 -1.09 6.03 -12.34
C ASN A 79 -1.05 5.15 -13.61
N ARG A 80 -0.10 4.22 -13.73
CA ARG A 80 0.04 3.30 -14.87
C ARG A 80 -0.69 1.96 -14.69
N GLY A 81 -1.49 1.83 -13.65
CA GLY A 81 -2.30 0.64 -13.38
C GLY A 81 -1.54 -0.57 -12.84
N GLY A 82 -0.25 -0.43 -12.51
CA GLY A 82 0.56 -1.55 -12.07
C GLY A 82 0.14 -2.12 -10.73
N SER A 83 -0.21 -1.28 -9.75
CA SER A 83 -0.72 -1.69 -8.45
C SER A 83 -2.08 -2.38 -8.57
N SER A 84 -3.02 -1.77 -9.29
CA SER A 84 -4.34 -2.37 -9.55
C SER A 84 -4.24 -3.72 -10.26
N PHE A 85 -3.32 -3.83 -11.24
CA PHE A 85 -3.07 -5.09 -11.93
C PHE A 85 -2.51 -6.15 -10.98
N PHE A 86 -1.54 -5.78 -10.13
CA PHE A 86 -0.99 -6.65 -9.10
C PHE A 86 -2.08 -7.16 -8.14
N PHE A 87 -2.95 -6.27 -7.65
CA PHE A 87 -4.06 -6.65 -6.77
C PHE A 87 -5.08 -7.56 -7.48
N GLY A 88 -5.36 -7.29 -8.75
CA GLY A 88 -6.22 -8.13 -9.57
C GLY A 88 -5.71 -9.56 -9.68
N GLN A 89 -4.40 -9.72 -9.93
CA GLN A 89 -3.75 -11.03 -9.98
C GLN A 89 -3.78 -11.74 -8.61
N LEU A 90 -3.58 -11.02 -7.51
CA LEU A 90 -3.73 -11.61 -6.17
C LEU A 90 -5.15 -12.10 -5.93
N PHE A 91 -6.16 -11.34 -6.36
CA PHE A 91 -7.56 -11.75 -6.23
C PHE A 91 -7.92 -12.94 -7.13
N ASP A 92 -7.24 -13.13 -8.26
CA ASP A 92 -7.38 -14.36 -9.04
C ASP A 92 -6.87 -15.58 -8.27
N VAL A 93 -5.69 -15.45 -7.65
CA VAL A 93 -5.13 -16.51 -6.80
C VAL A 93 -6.01 -16.78 -5.57
N MET A 94 -6.56 -15.74 -4.96
CA MET A 94 -7.45 -15.84 -3.80
C MET A 94 -8.86 -16.30 -4.15
N GLY A 95 -9.24 -16.28 -5.43
CA GLY A 95 -10.58 -16.68 -5.91
C GLY A 95 -11.71 -15.71 -5.53
N ARG A 96 -11.38 -14.48 -5.07
CA ARG A 96 -12.37 -13.50 -4.59
C ARG A 96 -11.85 -12.08 -4.71
N GLY A 97 -12.76 -11.11 -4.58
CA GLY A 97 -12.45 -9.69 -4.54
C GLY A 97 -12.45 -9.02 -5.92
N ARG A 98 -12.63 -7.72 -5.90
CA ARG A 98 -12.55 -6.81 -7.06
C ARG A 98 -11.97 -5.47 -6.63
N ILE A 99 -11.54 -4.69 -7.59
CA ILE A 99 -10.89 -3.39 -7.37
C ILE A 99 -11.66 -2.31 -8.13
N ILE A 100 -11.81 -1.15 -7.51
CA ILE A 100 -12.12 0.12 -8.16
C ILE A 100 -10.90 1.00 -7.98
N THR A 101 -10.31 1.44 -9.08
CA THR A 101 -9.18 2.37 -9.06
C THR A 101 -9.57 3.67 -9.73
N ILE A 102 -9.07 4.78 -9.20
CA ILE A 102 -9.49 6.14 -9.54
C ILE A 102 -8.27 6.97 -9.88
N ASP A 103 -8.28 7.62 -11.05
CA ASP A 103 -7.24 8.56 -11.45
C ASP A 103 -7.83 9.66 -12.34
N VAL A 104 -7.18 10.81 -12.39
CA VAL A 104 -7.53 11.90 -13.30
C VAL A 104 -7.09 11.61 -14.74
N GLN A 105 -6.17 10.65 -14.93
CA GLN A 105 -5.68 10.22 -16.22
C GLN A 105 -6.48 9.03 -16.74
N GLU A 106 -6.67 9.00 -18.06
CA GLU A 106 -7.32 7.87 -18.71
C GLU A 106 -6.40 6.64 -18.70
N MET A 107 -6.97 5.52 -18.26
CA MET A 107 -6.33 4.21 -18.29
C MET A 107 -7.22 3.21 -18.99
N HIS A 108 -6.59 2.28 -19.73
CA HIS A 108 -7.31 1.17 -20.34
C HIS A 108 -7.46 -0.01 -19.37
N ASP A 109 -8.51 -0.77 -19.56
CA ASP A 109 -8.76 -1.99 -18.78
C ASP A 109 -7.59 -2.97 -18.94
N ILE A 110 -6.87 -3.20 -17.84
CA ILE A 110 -5.72 -4.12 -17.83
C ILE A 110 -6.12 -5.47 -17.20
N HIS A 111 -7.14 -5.49 -16.35
CA HIS A 111 -7.53 -6.69 -15.61
C HIS A 111 -9.05 -6.78 -15.40
N PRO A 112 -9.68 -7.97 -15.59
CA PRO A 112 -11.13 -8.12 -15.50
C PRO A 112 -11.73 -7.85 -14.11
N ARG A 113 -10.93 -7.94 -13.04
CA ARG A 113 -11.37 -7.62 -11.67
C ARG A 113 -11.24 -6.14 -11.31
N VAL A 114 -10.72 -5.33 -12.24
CA VAL A 114 -10.44 -3.91 -11.98
C VAL A 114 -11.38 -3.03 -12.79
N THR A 115 -12.08 -2.14 -12.10
CA THR A 115 -12.90 -1.08 -12.71
C THR A 115 -12.14 0.23 -12.61
N TYR A 116 -11.92 0.89 -13.74
CA TYR A 116 -11.21 2.17 -13.81
C TYR A 116 -12.21 3.31 -13.83
N LEU A 117 -12.06 4.27 -12.93
CA LEU A 117 -12.83 5.50 -12.87
C LEU A 117 -11.94 6.68 -13.20
N ILE A 118 -12.35 7.50 -14.17
CA ILE A 118 -11.63 8.70 -14.57
C ILE A 118 -12.23 9.89 -13.85
N GLY A 119 -11.42 10.58 -13.06
CA GLY A 119 -11.82 11.77 -12.30
C GLY A 119 -11.02 11.93 -11.03
N SER A 120 -11.21 13.05 -10.34
CA SER A 120 -10.62 13.25 -9.01
C SER A 120 -11.30 12.34 -8.00
N SER A 121 -10.49 11.68 -7.15
CA SER A 121 -10.97 10.81 -6.07
C SER A 121 -11.94 11.51 -5.10
N VAL A 122 -11.83 12.84 -4.98
CA VAL A 122 -12.70 13.65 -4.13
C VAL A 122 -13.86 14.33 -4.89
N ALA A 123 -13.97 14.10 -6.19
CA ALA A 123 -15.08 14.65 -6.97
C ALA A 123 -16.40 13.97 -6.57
N ARG A 124 -17.44 14.78 -6.39
CA ARG A 124 -18.74 14.32 -5.90
C ARG A 124 -19.34 13.17 -6.71
N GLU A 125 -19.21 13.21 -8.02
CA GLU A 125 -19.69 12.15 -8.92
C GLU A 125 -18.92 10.84 -8.74
N ILE A 126 -17.60 10.90 -8.54
CA ILE A 126 -16.74 9.73 -8.27
C ILE A 126 -17.10 9.14 -6.91
N VAL A 127 -17.11 9.96 -5.87
CA VAL A 127 -17.48 9.54 -4.50
C VAL A 127 -18.85 8.88 -4.50
N SER A 128 -19.86 9.50 -5.14
CA SER A 128 -21.22 8.93 -5.23
C SER A 128 -21.26 7.60 -5.97
N ARG A 129 -20.43 7.41 -7.01
CA ARG A 129 -20.33 6.14 -7.73
C ARG A 129 -19.70 5.06 -6.86
N VAL A 130 -18.59 5.38 -6.19
CA VAL A 130 -17.91 4.47 -5.26
C VAL A 130 -18.83 4.08 -4.10
N SER A 131 -19.55 5.04 -3.50
CA SER A 131 -20.49 4.77 -2.40
C SER A 131 -21.58 3.76 -2.78
N LYS A 132 -22.09 3.81 -4.01
CA LYS A 132 -23.06 2.82 -4.50
C LYS A 132 -22.44 1.41 -4.57
N GLU A 133 -21.19 1.31 -5.01
CA GLU A 133 -20.47 0.04 -5.09
C GLU A 133 -20.15 -0.52 -3.68
N VAL A 134 -19.79 0.37 -2.75
CA VAL A 134 -19.61 0.02 -1.33
C VAL A 134 -20.90 -0.50 -0.73
N ALA A 135 -22.02 0.22 -0.91
CA ALA A 135 -23.33 -0.19 -0.41
C ALA A 135 -23.83 -1.52 -1.00
N ALA A 136 -23.40 -1.87 -2.21
CA ALA A 136 -23.70 -3.15 -2.85
C ALA A 136 -22.75 -4.28 -2.43
N THR A 137 -21.71 -3.99 -1.64
CA THR A 137 -20.70 -4.96 -1.21
C THR A 137 -21.04 -5.47 0.19
N SER A 138 -21.15 -6.79 0.36
CA SER A 138 -21.54 -7.40 1.64
C SER A 138 -20.35 -7.67 2.57
N GLY A 139 -19.14 -7.80 2.03
CA GLY A 139 -17.93 -8.13 2.77
C GLY A 139 -17.06 -6.91 3.07
N PRO A 140 -15.85 -7.13 3.60
CA PRO A 140 -14.94 -6.05 3.93
C PRO A 140 -14.55 -5.21 2.72
N VAL A 141 -14.46 -3.90 2.93
CA VAL A 141 -13.94 -2.94 1.95
C VAL A 141 -12.60 -2.40 2.46
N LEU A 142 -11.59 -2.38 1.61
CA LEU A 142 -10.28 -1.80 1.89
C LEU A 142 -10.06 -0.57 1.01
N VAL A 143 -9.60 0.52 1.60
CA VAL A 143 -9.25 1.75 0.87
C VAL A 143 -7.75 1.95 0.91
N ILE A 144 -7.14 2.22 -0.25
CA ILE A 144 -5.73 2.55 -0.44
C ILE A 144 -5.67 3.97 -1.01
N LEU A 145 -5.03 4.88 -0.28
CA LEU A 145 -4.84 6.27 -0.68
C LEU A 145 -3.41 6.46 -1.17
N ASP A 146 -3.23 6.55 -2.47
CA ASP A 146 -1.92 6.67 -3.15
C ASP A 146 -1.98 7.67 -4.32
N SER A 147 -2.79 8.74 -4.17
CA SER A 147 -2.98 9.77 -5.18
C SER A 147 -2.07 10.97 -4.95
N ASP A 148 -2.62 12.13 -4.64
CA ASP A 148 -1.90 13.34 -4.26
C ASP A 148 -1.54 13.29 -2.77
N HIS A 149 -0.25 13.32 -2.46
CA HIS A 149 0.28 13.23 -1.10
C HIS A 149 0.21 14.55 -0.32
N SER A 150 -0.47 15.58 -0.82
CA SER A 150 -0.71 16.80 -0.04
C SER A 150 -1.65 16.51 1.14
N ALA A 151 -1.34 17.07 2.31
CA ALA A 151 -2.14 16.84 3.52
C ALA A 151 -3.62 17.24 3.33
N GLY A 152 -3.89 18.28 2.52
CA GLY A 152 -5.24 18.73 2.21
C GLY A 152 -6.01 17.71 1.38
N HIS A 153 -5.39 17.15 0.33
CA HIS A 153 -6.02 16.16 -0.53
C HIS A 153 -6.28 14.85 0.21
N VAL A 154 -5.28 14.32 0.91
CA VAL A 154 -5.43 13.11 1.74
C VAL A 154 -6.51 13.30 2.81
N GLY A 155 -6.60 14.49 3.44
CA GLY A 155 -7.66 14.80 4.39
C GLY A 155 -9.06 14.77 3.77
N ASN A 156 -9.20 15.24 2.53
CA ASN A 156 -10.45 15.19 1.78
C ASN A 156 -10.82 13.75 1.37
N GLU A 157 -9.86 12.95 0.92
CA GLU A 157 -10.07 11.54 0.61
C GLU A 157 -10.48 10.75 1.85
N LEU A 158 -9.77 10.93 2.97
CA LEU A 158 -10.14 10.31 4.24
C LEU A 158 -11.58 10.66 4.62
N THR A 159 -11.98 11.92 4.49
CA THR A 159 -13.34 12.36 4.79
C THR A 159 -14.36 11.71 3.85
N ALA A 160 -14.09 11.68 2.54
CA ALA A 160 -14.98 11.13 1.54
C ALA A 160 -15.19 9.62 1.70
N TYR A 161 -14.13 8.87 1.97
CA TYR A 161 -14.17 7.41 1.97
C TYR A 161 -14.40 6.79 3.36
N ILE A 162 -14.04 7.49 4.45
CA ILE A 162 -14.30 7.00 5.82
C ILE A 162 -15.75 7.25 6.23
N ILE A 163 -16.28 8.45 5.97
CA ILE A 163 -17.63 8.82 6.41
C ILE A 163 -18.68 8.05 5.62
N GLU A 164 -18.43 7.75 4.36
CA GLU A 164 -19.39 7.08 3.47
C GLU A 164 -19.43 5.56 3.67
N THR A 165 -18.36 4.93 4.15
CA THR A 165 -18.33 3.46 4.36
C THR A 165 -18.85 2.99 5.72
N GLY A 166 -19.10 3.90 6.66
CA GLY A 166 -19.82 3.66 7.92
C GLY A 166 -19.12 2.80 8.97
N GLU A 167 -18.12 2.00 8.64
CA GLU A 167 -17.32 1.24 9.60
C GLU A 167 -15.85 1.17 9.17
N PHE A 168 -15.00 1.85 9.92
CA PHE A 168 -13.56 1.79 9.75
C PHE A 168 -12.96 0.70 10.63
N LYS A 169 -12.50 -0.39 10.03
CA LYS A 169 -11.55 -1.28 10.71
C LYS A 169 -10.15 -0.88 10.27
N THR A 170 -9.47 -0.07 11.07
CA THR A 170 -8.04 0.14 10.89
C THR A 170 -7.34 -1.21 11.07
N VAL A 171 -6.59 -1.63 10.06
CA VAL A 171 -5.64 -2.72 10.25
C VAL A 171 -4.59 -2.20 11.22
N PRO A 172 -4.46 -2.77 12.43
CA PRO A 172 -3.45 -2.31 13.37
C PRO A 172 -2.09 -2.48 12.71
N ALA A 173 -1.28 -1.41 12.73
CA ALA A 173 0.11 -1.50 12.31
C ALA A 173 0.71 -2.74 12.98
N ARG A 174 1.24 -3.69 12.20
CA ARG A 174 1.83 -4.93 12.74
C ARG A 174 2.72 -4.57 13.91
N ARG A 175 2.50 -5.22 15.05
CA ARG A 175 3.44 -5.14 16.17
C ARG A 175 4.82 -5.43 15.59
N ARG A 176 5.76 -4.51 15.81
CA ARG A 176 7.17 -4.74 15.51
C ARG A 176 7.49 -6.14 16.00
N TYR A 177 8.08 -6.95 15.13
CA TYR A 177 8.64 -8.25 15.47
C TYR A 177 9.45 -8.08 16.77
N ASP A 178 8.93 -8.63 17.86
CA ASP A 178 9.64 -8.75 19.13
C ASP A 178 10.37 -10.09 19.11
N PRO A 179 11.69 -10.08 18.92
CA PRO A 179 12.49 -11.29 18.99
C PRO A 179 12.78 -11.57 20.48
N SER A 180 11.77 -12.03 21.23
CA SER A 180 12.00 -12.65 22.54
C SER A 180 12.67 -14.01 22.40
#